data_da62383934eaea750d60c4b287761c59
#
_entry.id   da62383934eaea750d60c4b287761c59
#
_cell.length_a   1.000
_cell.length_b   1.000
_cell.length_c   1.000
_cell.angle_alpha   90.00
_cell.angle_beta   90.00
_cell.angle_gamma   90.00
#
_symmetry.space_group_name_H-M   'P 1'
#
loop_
_entity.id
_entity.type
_entity.pdbx_description
1 polymer ?
#
loop_
_entity_poly.entity_id
_entity_poly.type
_entity_poly.pdbx_seq_one_letter_code
_entity_poly.pdbx_strand_id
1 'polypeptide(L)'
;MKKRILSILLALCMVLCLVPTTAFAEGETNRKVETEQELVAALADGTADVIRLTKDIDISNSLTILRKVTLDLNGYVLKMTGSGSVIILDNKSGTTGDLTLIDSNPTAEHKFKVNGAEPWVLDDSGTETVYGGIITGGTGSRIFFSNGVEGGGVIIGSGALTMNGGNIVGCIANDGGGLFLSDGSFTMNAGSIVGCSTPNRLTTGEAYHGGIYAFGPMAKGDTTGVITLTGGLIKNNGRYAINAVYKTTIYANGGEVYGEVHLSQACKITCLAEDNGITAFKGKTVISGASVVNANHVDWGLFYGGLYIYGNTTGGSIVTYKDGDSEYAKQVLPSGTLATRPDTPATTPGCTFGGWNKADGTAWDYASDKVTDNITLYAKWAANTYTITFDTAGGSEIAPITQDYGTVITAPEAPTREGYTFIGWDKEIPTTMPAENMT
;
A
#
# COMPACT_ATOMS: atom_id res chain seq x y z
N MET A 1 18.50 20.67 9.10
CA MET A 1 17.42 21.15 8.25
C MET A 1 17.79 21.20 6.75
N LYS A 2 18.93 21.72 6.33
CA LYS A 2 19.30 21.84 4.89
C LYS A 2 19.43 20.50 4.11
N LYS A 3 19.81 19.37 4.75
CA LYS A 3 19.95 18.05 4.07
C LYS A 3 18.60 17.35 3.85
N ARG A 4 17.56 17.61 4.64
CA ARG A 4 16.23 17.04 4.45
C ARG A 4 15.43 17.75 3.35
N ILE A 5 15.66 19.04 3.17
CA ILE A 5 15.02 19.83 2.10
C ILE A 5 15.58 19.41 0.75
N LEU A 6 16.89 19.10 0.67
CA LEU A 6 17.53 18.68 -0.59
C LEU A 6 17.06 17.28 -1.05
N SER A 7 16.79 16.35 -0.12
CA SER A 7 16.27 15.01 -0.47
C SER A 7 14.81 15.06 -0.91
N ILE A 8 13.99 15.94 -0.34
CA ILE A 8 12.60 16.16 -0.77
C ILE A 8 12.57 16.83 -2.15
N LEU A 9 13.45 17.82 -2.42
CA LEU A 9 13.57 18.42 -3.75
C LEU A 9 14.06 17.42 -4.81
N LEU A 10 14.99 16.52 -4.46
CA LEU A 10 15.48 15.48 -5.38
C LEU A 10 14.41 14.42 -5.68
N ALA A 11 13.61 14.03 -4.68
CA ALA A 11 12.47 13.14 -4.88
C ALA A 11 11.37 13.79 -5.72
N LEU A 12 11.11 15.09 -5.52
CA LEU A 12 10.17 15.85 -6.33
C LEU A 12 10.65 16.01 -7.79
N CYS A 13 11.96 16.23 -8.02
CA CYS A 13 12.53 16.29 -9.38
C CYS A 13 12.53 14.93 -10.09
N MET A 14 12.69 13.79 -9.37
CA MET A 14 12.63 12.46 -10.00
C MET A 14 11.20 12.06 -10.37
N VAL A 15 10.18 12.50 -9.64
CA VAL A 15 8.78 12.29 -10.01
C VAL A 15 8.38 13.17 -11.20
N LEU A 16 8.92 14.37 -11.32
CA LEU A 16 8.66 15.27 -12.46
C LEU A 16 9.34 14.82 -13.78
N CYS A 17 10.38 13.98 -13.73
CA CYS A 17 11.07 13.50 -14.94
C CYS A 17 10.49 12.22 -15.54
N LEU A 18 9.46 11.61 -14.92
CA LEU A 18 8.84 10.36 -15.38
C LEU A 18 7.37 10.50 -15.78
N VAL A 19 6.82 11.70 -15.78
CA VAL A 19 5.54 11.95 -16.45
C VAL A 19 5.84 12.09 -17.95
N PRO A 20 5.47 11.14 -18.80
CA PRO A 20 5.52 11.41 -20.23
C PRO A 20 4.58 12.59 -20.45
N THR A 21 5.14 13.72 -20.87
CA THR A 21 4.35 14.73 -21.55
C THR A 21 3.78 14.01 -22.76
N THR A 22 2.51 13.58 -22.66
CA THR A 22 1.80 13.03 -23.80
C THR A 22 1.71 14.15 -24.82
N ALA A 23 2.71 14.23 -25.70
CA ALA A 23 2.56 14.96 -26.95
C ALA A 23 1.41 14.26 -27.66
N PHE A 24 0.29 14.96 -27.82
CA PHE A 24 -0.82 14.47 -28.60
C PHE A 24 -0.33 14.19 -30.02
N ALA A 25 -0.68 13.03 -30.56
CA ALA A 25 -0.36 12.72 -31.94
C ALA A 25 -1.00 13.80 -32.86
N GLU A 26 -0.27 14.23 -33.88
CA GLU A 26 -0.84 15.13 -34.86
C GLU A 26 -2.04 14.48 -35.55
N GLY A 27 -3.23 15.05 -35.33
CA GLY A 27 -4.50 14.53 -35.85
C GLY A 27 -5.59 14.24 -34.80
N GLU A 28 -5.26 14.23 -33.51
CA GLU A 28 -6.29 14.05 -32.46
C GLU A 28 -7.19 15.27 -32.33
N THR A 29 -8.50 15.05 -32.33
CA THR A 29 -9.49 16.12 -32.14
C THR A 29 -9.72 16.36 -30.65
N ASN A 30 -9.25 17.51 -30.17
CA ASN A 30 -9.39 17.93 -28.78
C ASN A 30 -10.64 18.77 -28.58
N ARG A 31 -11.49 18.39 -27.60
CA ARG A 31 -12.67 19.15 -27.22
C ARG A 31 -12.58 19.60 -25.76
N LYS A 32 -12.65 20.88 -25.52
CA LYS A 32 -12.72 21.48 -24.18
C LYS A 32 -14.19 21.53 -23.71
N VAL A 33 -14.41 21.24 -22.44
CA VAL A 33 -15.74 21.21 -21.83
C VAL A 33 -15.73 21.89 -20.47
N GLU A 34 -16.81 22.59 -20.14
CA GLU A 34 -16.98 23.34 -18.88
C GLU A 34 -18.26 22.96 -18.12
N THR A 35 -19.15 22.18 -18.73
CA THR A 35 -20.46 21.82 -18.18
C THR A 35 -20.79 20.35 -18.40
N GLU A 36 -21.71 19.79 -17.58
CA GLU A 36 -22.26 18.44 -17.75
C GLU A 36 -22.80 18.24 -19.18
N GLN A 37 -23.53 19.20 -19.70
CA GLN A 37 -24.14 19.10 -21.04
C GLN A 37 -23.10 19.01 -22.14
N GLU A 38 -22.06 19.83 -22.07
CA GLU A 38 -20.95 19.79 -23.04
C GLU A 38 -20.15 18.49 -22.95
N LEU A 39 -19.94 17.98 -21.72
CA LEU A 39 -19.24 16.71 -21.48
C LEU A 39 -20.03 15.55 -22.06
N VAL A 40 -21.32 15.46 -21.76
CA VAL A 40 -22.22 14.41 -22.29
C VAL A 40 -22.27 14.48 -23.83
N ALA A 41 -22.41 15.70 -24.40
CA ALA A 41 -22.40 15.86 -25.84
C ALA A 41 -21.07 15.44 -26.48
N ALA A 42 -19.93 15.75 -25.83
CA ALA A 42 -18.60 15.35 -26.30
C ALA A 42 -18.37 13.84 -26.23
N LEU A 43 -18.89 13.17 -25.21
CA LEU A 43 -18.83 11.72 -25.07
C LEU A 43 -19.66 11.00 -26.13
N ALA A 44 -20.81 11.57 -26.52
CA ALA A 44 -21.70 11.03 -27.56
C ALA A 44 -21.18 11.34 -28.96
N ASP A 45 -20.43 12.42 -29.14
CA ASP A 45 -19.89 12.84 -30.43
C ASP A 45 -18.66 12.00 -30.81
N GLY A 46 -18.77 11.19 -31.86
CA GLY A 46 -17.71 10.31 -32.32
C GLY A 46 -16.50 11.04 -32.92
N THR A 47 -16.49 12.37 -32.99
CA THR A 47 -15.41 13.14 -33.60
C THR A 47 -14.33 13.58 -32.61
N ALA A 48 -14.60 13.60 -31.31
CA ALA A 48 -13.63 14.00 -30.29
C ALA A 48 -12.88 12.80 -29.72
N ASP A 49 -11.58 12.71 -29.93
CA ASP A 49 -10.72 11.67 -29.39
C ASP A 49 -10.28 11.99 -27.95
N VAL A 50 -10.08 13.27 -27.65
CA VAL A 50 -9.69 13.79 -26.33
C VAL A 50 -10.71 14.83 -25.87
N ILE A 51 -11.27 14.59 -24.67
CA ILE A 51 -12.16 15.54 -23.99
C ILE A 51 -11.42 16.07 -22.79
N ARG A 52 -11.25 17.38 -22.69
CA ARG A 52 -10.52 18.04 -21.62
C ARG A 52 -11.43 18.92 -20.78
N LEU A 53 -11.42 18.75 -19.47
CA LEU A 53 -12.07 19.65 -18.53
C LEU A 53 -11.31 20.99 -18.48
N THR A 54 -12.04 22.10 -18.40
CA THR A 54 -11.50 23.43 -18.19
C THR A 54 -12.05 24.12 -16.96
N LYS A 55 -12.97 23.44 -16.25
CA LYS A 55 -13.53 23.78 -14.94
C LYS A 55 -13.92 22.51 -14.18
N ASP A 56 -14.19 22.66 -12.91
CA ASP A 56 -14.91 21.65 -12.14
C ASP A 56 -16.29 21.45 -12.73
N ILE A 57 -16.70 20.19 -12.87
CA ILE A 57 -17.99 19.82 -13.44
C ILE A 57 -18.77 18.96 -12.43
N ASP A 58 -19.89 19.49 -11.98
CA ASP A 58 -20.89 18.71 -11.27
C ASP A 58 -21.79 17.99 -12.28
N ILE A 59 -21.96 16.67 -12.08
CA ILE A 59 -22.86 15.86 -12.90
C ILE A 59 -23.99 15.31 -12.05
N SER A 60 -25.18 15.24 -12.64
CA SER A 60 -26.39 14.72 -11.98
C SER A 60 -26.69 13.26 -12.33
N ASN A 61 -26.16 12.78 -13.43
CA ASN A 61 -26.33 11.40 -13.91
C ASN A 61 -25.01 10.77 -14.30
N SER A 62 -24.96 9.44 -14.26
CA SER A 62 -23.79 8.68 -14.68
C SER A 62 -23.41 8.95 -16.14
N LEU A 63 -22.11 9.13 -16.39
CA LEU A 63 -21.56 9.25 -17.74
C LEU A 63 -21.35 7.86 -18.33
N THR A 64 -22.13 7.49 -19.33
CA THR A 64 -21.97 6.20 -20.02
C THR A 64 -21.06 6.38 -21.22
N ILE A 65 -19.98 5.60 -21.27
CA ILE A 65 -18.99 5.60 -22.35
C ILE A 65 -19.17 4.35 -23.19
N LEU A 66 -19.46 4.54 -24.47
CA LEU A 66 -19.76 3.47 -25.43
C LEU A 66 -18.77 3.42 -26.60
N ARG A 67 -17.67 4.11 -26.50
CA ARG A 67 -16.62 4.20 -27.53
C ARG A 67 -15.24 4.39 -26.91
N LYS A 68 -14.21 4.32 -27.71
CA LYS A 68 -12.87 4.68 -27.27
C LYS A 68 -12.76 6.21 -27.16
N VAL A 69 -12.31 6.71 -26.00
CA VAL A 69 -12.13 8.16 -25.74
C VAL A 69 -11.07 8.37 -24.65
N THR A 70 -10.39 9.49 -24.73
CA THR A 70 -9.51 9.98 -23.66
C THR A 70 -10.21 11.10 -22.90
N LEU A 71 -10.30 11.01 -21.59
CA LEU A 71 -10.78 12.08 -20.71
C LEU A 71 -9.59 12.65 -19.95
N ASP A 72 -9.32 13.92 -20.17
CA ASP A 72 -8.31 14.70 -19.47
C ASP A 72 -8.96 15.54 -18.36
N LEU A 73 -8.73 15.17 -17.12
CA LEU A 73 -9.25 15.92 -15.98
C LEU A 73 -8.58 17.29 -15.83
N ASN A 74 -7.34 17.44 -16.32
CA ASN A 74 -6.62 18.71 -16.35
C ASN A 74 -6.60 19.44 -14.99
N GLY A 75 -6.47 18.69 -13.91
CA GLY A 75 -6.48 19.20 -12.53
C GLY A 75 -7.85 19.57 -11.97
N TYR A 76 -8.96 19.38 -12.71
CA TYR A 76 -10.29 19.72 -12.28
C TYR A 76 -11.03 18.54 -11.66
N VAL A 77 -12.14 18.88 -10.99
CA VAL A 77 -13.00 17.91 -10.30
C VAL A 77 -14.20 17.56 -11.19
N LEU A 78 -14.40 16.26 -11.40
CA LEU A 78 -15.61 15.69 -11.93
C LEU A 78 -16.40 15.07 -10.77
N LYS A 79 -17.48 15.71 -10.36
CA LYS A 79 -18.23 15.34 -9.15
C LYS A 79 -19.66 14.91 -9.45
N MET A 80 -20.02 13.72 -9.00
CA MET A 80 -21.42 13.29 -8.95
C MET A 80 -22.14 14.00 -7.81
N THR A 81 -23.20 14.71 -8.13
CA THR A 81 -24.10 15.35 -7.16
C THR A 81 -25.45 14.64 -7.07
N GLY A 82 -25.77 13.82 -8.06
CA GLY A 82 -26.91 12.92 -8.05
C GLY A 82 -26.61 11.58 -7.38
N SER A 83 -27.29 10.55 -7.82
CA SER A 83 -27.07 9.16 -7.40
C SER A 83 -26.57 8.33 -8.56
N GLY A 84 -25.67 7.38 -8.29
CA GLY A 84 -25.11 6.47 -9.27
C GLY A 84 -23.60 6.50 -9.31
N SER A 85 -23.03 5.73 -10.23
CA SER A 85 -21.61 5.74 -10.52
C SER A 85 -21.25 6.98 -11.33
N VAL A 86 -20.04 7.51 -11.15
CA VAL A 86 -19.62 8.69 -11.96
C VAL A 86 -19.49 8.29 -13.42
N ILE A 87 -18.80 7.18 -13.70
CA ILE A 87 -18.53 6.69 -15.06
C ILE A 87 -18.96 5.22 -15.19
N ILE A 88 -19.57 4.87 -16.29
CA ILE A 88 -19.97 3.52 -16.65
C ILE A 88 -19.39 3.18 -18.05
N LEU A 89 -18.56 2.15 -18.11
CA LEU A 89 -18.09 1.56 -19.37
C LEU A 89 -18.94 0.32 -19.64
N ASP A 90 -19.77 0.37 -20.66
CA ASP A 90 -20.73 -0.70 -20.98
C ASP A 90 -20.67 -1.09 -22.46
N ASN A 91 -21.15 -2.29 -22.74
CA ASN A 91 -21.19 -2.89 -24.08
C ASN A 91 -22.60 -3.37 -24.45
N LYS A 92 -23.65 -2.67 -24.03
CA LYS A 92 -25.03 -3.10 -24.30
C LYS A 92 -25.44 -3.13 -25.78
N SER A 93 -24.65 -2.52 -26.66
CA SER A 93 -24.97 -2.36 -28.08
C SER A 93 -23.92 -2.91 -29.05
N GLY A 94 -22.99 -3.75 -28.58
CA GLY A 94 -21.90 -4.30 -29.42
C GLY A 94 -20.76 -3.30 -29.68
N THR A 95 -20.76 -2.17 -28.97
CA THR A 95 -19.63 -1.21 -28.95
C THR A 95 -18.90 -1.32 -27.60
N THR A 96 -17.58 -1.36 -27.64
CA THR A 96 -16.76 -1.39 -26.41
C THR A 96 -16.46 0.02 -25.94
N GLY A 97 -16.84 0.32 -24.69
CA GLY A 97 -16.47 1.56 -24.04
C GLY A 97 -15.05 1.50 -23.51
N ASP A 98 -14.08 2.11 -24.22
CA ASP A 98 -12.70 2.16 -23.79
C ASP A 98 -12.34 3.59 -23.35
N LEU A 99 -12.03 3.76 -22.08
CA LEU A 99 -11.65 5.05 -21.49
C LEU A 99 -10.18 5.06 -21.15
N THR A 100 -9.47 6.07 -21.68
CA THR A 100 -8.17 6.48 -21.15
C THR A 100 -8.36 7.71 -20.28
N LEU A 101 -8.07 7.61 -18.99
CA LEU A 101 -8.08 8.73 -18.05
C LEU A 101 -6.67 9.29 -17.95
N ILE A 102 -6.55 10.58 -18.19
CA ILE A 102 -5.29 11.35 -18.05
C ILE A 102 -5.52 12.60 -17.21
N ASP A 103 -4.43 13.21 -16.79
CA ASP A 103 -4.44 14.47 -16.06
C ASP A 103 -3.26 15.33 -16.50
N SER A 104 -3.53 16.34 -17.30
CA SER A 104 -2.49 17.23 -17.82
C SER A 104 -2.05 18.32 -16.84
N ASN A 105 -2.73 18.43 -15.68
CA ASN A 105 -2.33 19.32 -14.57
C ASN A 105 -2.27 18.54 -13.22
N PRO A 106 -1.28 17.66 -13.05
CA PRO A 106 -1.19 16.79 -11.87
C PRO A 106 -0.76 17.52 -10.59
N THR A 107 -0.59 18.84 -10.63
CA THR A 107 -0.18 19.65 -9.47
C THR A 107 -1.33 20.43 -8.81
N ALA A 108 -2.54 20.39 -9.38
CA ALA A 108 -3.72 20.99 -8.76
C ALA A 108 -3.98 20.37 -7.39
N GLU A 109 -4.23 21.18 -6.36
CA GLU A 109 -4.44 20.71 -5.00
C GLU A 109 -5.93 20.63 -4.69
N HIS A 110 -6.37 19.48 -4.14
CA HIS A 110 -7.72 19.29 -3.64
C HIS A 110 -7.68 18.73 -2.23
N LYS A 111 -8.45 19.33 -1.33
CA LYS A 111 -8.46 18.94 0.08
C LYS A 111 -9.67 18.07 0.40
N PHE A 112 -9.43 17.11 1.30
CA PHE A 112 -10.44 16.16 1.72
C PHE A 112 -10.55 16.06 3.24
N LYS A 113 -11.75 16.04 3.75
CA LYS A 113 -12.05 15.61 5.11
C LYS A 113 -12.01 14.10 5.19
N VAL A 114 -11.32 13.61 6.22
CA VAL A 114 -11.21 12.20 6.56
C VAL A 114 -11.83 11.99 7.93
N ASN A 115 -12.80 11.11 8.02
CA ASN A 115 -13.50 10.81 9.27
C ASN A 115 -13.50 9.28 9.52
N GLY A 116 -12.39 8.77 10.03
CA GLY A 116 -12.22 7.34 10.31
C GLY A 116 -12.32 6.47 9.04
N ALA A 117 -13.24 5.51 9.04
CA ALA A 117 -13.49 4.60 7.92
C ALA A 117 -14.52 5.14 6.90
N GLU A 118 -15.05 6.34 7.14
CA GLU A 118 -15.96 7.00 6.22
C GLU A 118 -15.26 7.40 4.92
N PRO A 119 -16.00 7.53 3.81
CA PRO A 119 -15.42 7.99 2.56
C PRO A 119 -14.84 9.40 2.71
N TRP A 120 -13.77 9.66 1.99
CA TRP A 120 -13.18 10.99 1.96
C TRP A 120 -14.12 11.97 1.27
N VAL A 121 -14.33 13.12 1.87
CA VAL A 121 -15.24 14.16 1.35
C VAL A 121 -14.43 15.37 0.91
N LEU A 122 -14.61 15.78 -0.36
CA LEU A 122 -14.00 16.99 -0.89
C LEU A 122 -14.45 18.21 -0.09
N ASP A 123 -13.52 18.89 0.55
CA ASP A 123 -13.79 20.04 1.43
C ASP A 123 -12.49 20.83 1.66
N ASP A 124 -12.51 22.13 1.41
CA ASP A 124 -11.35 23.02 1.53
C ASP A 124 -10.75 23.08 2.95
N SER A 125 -11.55 22.73 3.97
CA SER A 125 -11.07 22.61 5.34
C SER A 125 -10.53 21.21 5.69
N GLY A 126 -10.37 20.33 4.70
CA GLY A 126 -9.86 18.98 4.84
C GLY A 126 -8.37 18.94 5.22
N THR A 127 -7.96 17.86 5.86
CA THR A 127 -6.57 17.63 6.32
C THR A 127 -5.73 16.82 5.35
N GLU A 128 -6.39 16.05 4.48
CA GLU A 128 -5.70 15.28 3.44
C GLU A 128 -5.72 16.05 2.11
N THR A 129 -4.60 15.96 1.38
CA THR A 129 -4.46 16.61 0.07
C THR A 129 -4.24 15.54 -1.00
N VAL A 130 -5.01 15.65 -2.08
CA VAL A 130 -4.82 14.86 -3.31
C VAL A 130 -4.45 15.82 -4.43
N TYR A 131 -3.41 15.49 -5.18
CA TYR A 131 -2.93 16.31 -6.28
C TYR A 131 -3.43 15.78 -7.63
N GLY A 132 -3.77 16.70 -8.51
CA GLY A 132 -4.28 16.42 -9.86
C GLY A 132 -5.79 16.33 -9.92
N GLY A 133 -6.31 16.02 -11.11
CA GLY A 133 -7.75 15.96 -11.36
C GLY A 133 -8.46 14.85 -10.58
N ILE A 134 -9.70 15.08 -10.20
CA ILE A 134 -10.47 14.26 -9.26
C ILE A 134 -11.77 13.77 -9.88
N ILE A 135 -12.09 12.49 -9.69
CA ILE A 135 -13.41 11.89 -9.86
C ILE A 135 -13.94 11.56 -8.47
N THR A 136 -15.11 12.08 -8.08
CA THR A 136 -15.66 11.92 -6.73
C THR A 136 -17.19 11.94 -6.66
N GLY A 137 -17.73 11.63 -5.49
CA GLY A 137 -19.17 11.74 -5.18
C GLY A 137 -20.04 10.61 -5.70
N GLY A 138 -19.49 9.62 -6.39
CA GLY A 138 -20.26 8.48 -6.87
C GLY A 138 -20.77 7.60 -5.74
N THR A 139 -22.02 7.13 -5.88
CA THR A 139 -22.74 6.31 -4.88
C THR A 139 -23.09 4.91 -5.38
N GLY A 140 -22.58 4.53 -6.55
CA GLY A 140 -22.79 3.25 -7.23
C GLY A 140 -24.11 3.14 -7.96
N SER A 141 -24.14 2.27 -8.95
CA SER A 141 -25.31 2.00 -9.79
C SER A 141 -25.71 0.54 -9.70
N ARG A 142 -27.00 0.23 -9.88
CA ARG A 142 -27.51 -1.14 -9.96
C ARG A 142 -27.42 -1.64 -11.40
N ILE A 143 -26.45 -2.46 -11.72
CA ILE A 143 -26.25 -2.92 -13.11
C ILE A 143 -26.31 -4.44 -13.23
N PHE A 144 -25.67 -5.20 -12.36
CA PHE A 144 -25.43 -6.63 -12.57
C PHE A 144 -26.08 -7.56 -11.55
N PHE A 145 -26.15 -7.20 -10.28
CA PHE A 145 -26.60 -8.10 -9.22
C PHE A 145 -27.70 -7.48 -8.36
N SER A 146 -28.71 -8.25 -8.07
CA SER A 146 -30.04 -7.85 -7.62
C SER A 146 -30.17 -7.12 -6.30
N ASN A 147 -29.15 -7.05 -5.45
CA ASN A 147 -29.30 -6.56 -4.08
C ASN A 147 -28.33 -5.45 -3.64
N GLY A 148 -27.54 -4.89 -4.55
CA GLY A 148 -26.54 -3.89 -4.23
C GLY A 148 -26.40 -2.81 -5.28
N VAL A 149 -25.53 -1.85 -5.02
CA VAL A 149 -25.02 -0.87 -5.96
C VAL A 149 -23.53 -1.10 -6.14
N GLU A 150 -23.07 -1.13 -7.39
CA GLU A 150 -21.70 -1.41 -7.76
C GLU A 150 -21.00 -0.14 -8.21
N GLY A 151 -19.65 -0.11 -8.09
CA GLY A 151 -18.74 0.87 -8.68
C GLY A 151 -19.09 2.32 -8.41
N GLY A 152 -18.76 2.85 -7.24
CA GLY A 152 -19.06 4.26 -6.93
C GLY A 152 -18.40 5.22 -7.91
N GLY A 153 -17.08 5.11 -8.10
CA GLY A 153 -16.34 5.93 -9.05
C GLY A 153 -16.57 5.46 -10.48
N VAL A 154 -16.15 4.23 -10.80
CA VAL A 154 -16.22 3.68 -12.16
C VAL A 154 -16.74 2.26 -12.16
N ILE A 155 -17.64 1.96 -13.09
CA ILE A 155 -18.05 0.61 -13.44
C ILE A 155 -17.44 0.23 -14.79
N ILE A 156 -16.78 -0.93 -14.85
CA ILE A 156 -16.34 -1.58 -16.07
C ILE A 156 -17.19 -2.83 -16.25
N GLY A 157 -18.29 -2.70 -16.96
CA GLY A 157 -19.16 -3.80 -17.33
C GLY A 157 -18.53 -4.67 -18.40
N SER A 158 -18.03 -4.03 -19.44
CA SER A 158 -17.19 -4.60 -20.50
C SER A 158 -16.42 -3.45 -21.15
N GLY A 159 -15.25 -3.72 -21.70
CA GLY A 159 -14.36 -2.69 -22.24
C GLY A 159 -13.13 -2.48 -21.37
N ALA A 160 -12.48 -1.32 -21.53
CA ALA A 160 -11.21 -1.07 -20.85
C ALA A 160 -11.18 0.32 -20.19
N LEU A 161 -10.69 0.38 -18.95
CA LEU A 161 -10.21 1.61 -18.32
C LEU A 161 -8.69 1.58 -18.23
N THR A 162 -8.05 2.61 -18.76
CA THR A 162 -6.63 2.87 -18.55
C THR A 162 -6.45 4.18 -17.81
N MET A 163 -5.88 4.15 -16.61
CA MET A 163 -5.52 5.34 -15.84
C MET A 163 -4.03 5.65 -16.03
N ASN A 164 -3.75 6.73 -16.75
CA ASN A 164 -2.42 7.33 -16.92
C ASN A 164 -2.24 8.58 -16.04
N GLY A 165 -3.26 8.94 -15.27
CA GLY A 165 -3.33 10.07 -14.36
C GLY A 165 -4.73 10.25 -13.81
N GLY A 166 -4.94 11.28 -12.99
CA GLY A 166 -6.20 11.56 -12.30
C GLY A 166 -6.46 10.61 -11.12
N ASN A 167 -7.46 10.93 -10.35
CA ASN A 167 -7.72 10.26 -9.07
C ASN A 167 -9.19 9.94 -8.89
N ILE A 168 -9.51 8.78 -8.36
CA ILE A 168 -10.85 8.39 -7.91
C ILE A 168 -10.85 8.47 -6.39
N VAL A 169 -11.63 9.40 -5.82
CA VAL A 169 -11.54 9.74 -4.40
C VAL A 169 -12.92 9.78 -3.76
N GLY A 170 -13.06 9.13 -2.61
CA GLY A 170 -14.24 9.29 -1.75
C GLY A 170 -15.55 8.77 -2.33
N CYS A 171 -15.51 7.85 -3.29
CA CYS A 171 -16.70 7.25 -3.86
C CYS A 171 -17.21 6.08 -3.00
N ILE A 172 -18.49 5.75 -3.11
CA ILE A 172 -19.17 4.77 -2.26
C ILE A 172 -19.92 3.77 -3.12
N ALA A 173 -19.84 2.49 -2.80
CA ALA A 173 -20.73 1.47 -3.36
C ALA A 173 -20.74 0.24 -2.45
N ASN A 174 -21.70 -0.66 -2.59
CA ASN A 174 -21.69 -1.93 -1.86
C ASN A 174 -20.49 -2.79 -2.28
N ASP A 175 -20.17 -2.75 -3.59
CA ASP A 175 -19.08 -3.49 -4.20
C ASP A 175 -18.26 -2.55 -5.07
N GLY A 176 -16.98 -2.32 -4.69
CA GLY A 176 -16.05 -1.44 -5.37
C GLY A 176 -16.40 0.05 -5.25
N GLY A 177 -16.30 0.63 -4.05
CA GLY A 177 -16.52 2.07 -3.88
C GLY A 177 -15.75 2.92 -4.88
N GLY A 178 -14.49 2.59 -5.15
CA GLY A 178 -13.70 3.21 -6.20
C GLY A 178 -14.01 2.67 -7.59
N LEU A 179 -13.91 1.35 -7.77
CA LEU A 179 -14.06 0.70 -9.06
C LEU A 179 -14.70 -0.68 -8.94
N PHE A 180 -15.66 -0.95 -9.82
CA PHE A 180 -16.22 -2.27 -10.04
C PHE A 180 -15.84 -2.78 -11.43
N LEU A 181 -15.31 -4.00 -11.52
CA LEU A 181 -14.94 -4.68 -12.77
C LEU A 181 -15.72 -5.98 -12.89
N SER A 182 -16.53 -6.12 -13.94
CA SER A 182 -17.24 -7.36 -14.25
C SER A 182 -16.57 -8.13 -15.40
N ASP A 183 -16.62 -7.59 -16.61
CA ASP A 183 -16.08 -8.24 -17.81
C ASP A 183 -15.32 -7.22 -18.64
N GLY A 184 -14.01 -7.24 -18.56
CA GLY A 184 -13.17 -6.25 -19.22
C GLY A 184 -11.83 -6.10 -18.55
N SER A 185 -11.20 -4.93 -18.71
CA SER A 185 -9.87 -4.68 -18.17
C SER A 185 -9.73 -3.33 -17.49
N PHE A 186 -8.95 -3.33 -16.43
CA PHE A 186 -8.47 -2.13 -15.76
C PHE A 186 -6.95 -2.09 -15.77
N THR A 187 -6.38 -1.02 -16.29
CA THR A 187 -4.93 -0.77 -16.26
C THR A 187 -4.65 0.52 -15.51
N MET A 188 -3.78 0.45 -14.51
CA MET A 188 -3.34 1.61 -13.74
C MET A 188 -1.85 1.82 -13.91
N ASN A 189 -1.48 2.88 -14.62
CA ASN A 189 -0.10 3.28 -14.84
C ASN A 189 0.29 4.45 -13.93
N ALA A 190 -0.68 5.29 -13.57
CA ALA A 190 -0.51 6.43 -12.66
C ALA A 190 -1.85 6.84 -12.06
N GLY A 191 -1.85 7.87 -11.18
CA GLY A 191 -3.02 8.36 -10.48
C GLY A 191 -3.31 7.59 -9.19
N SER A 192 -4.53 7.74 -8.64
CA SER A 192 -4.87 7.06 -7.38
C SER A 192 -6.33 6.64 -7.27
N ILE A 193 -6.57 5.61 -6.42
CA ILE A 193 -7.90 5.24 -5.91
C ILE A 193 -7.80 5.31 -4.40
N VAL A 194 -8.37 6.35 -3.78
CA VAL A 194 -8.16 6.62 -2.35
C VAL A 194 -9.43 7.06 -1.64
N GLY A 195 -9.54 6.68 -0.36
CA GLY A 195 -10.63 7.11 0.51
C GLY A 195 -12.02 6.67 0.08
N CYS A 196 -12.12 5.66 -0.78
CA CYS A 196 -13.38 5.08 -1.21
C CYS A 196 -13.91 4.09 -0.17
N SER A 197 -15.22 3.93 -0.06
CA SER A 197 -15.83 3.16 1.02
C SER A 197 -17.03 2.34 0.55
N THR A 198 -17.49 1.45 1.42
CA THR A 198 -18.80 0.79 1.29
C THR A 198 -19.72 1.33 2.36
N PRO A 199 -21.02 1.59 2.04
CA PRO A 199 -21.98 2.01 3.05
C PRO A 199 -22.04 0.94 4.15
N ASN A 200 -22.07 1.44 5.38
CA ASN A 200 -22.08 0.64 6.59
C ASN A 200 -23.18 -0.43 6.54
N ARG A 201 -22.83 -1.68 6.24
CA ARG A 201 -23.73 -2.80 6.51
C ARG A 201 -23.71 -3.03 8.01
N LEU A 202 -24.60 -2.34 8.71
CA LEU A 202 -24.79 -2.32 10.16
C LEU A 202 -24.97 -3.70 10.84
N THR A 203 -24.90 -4.80 10.10
CA THR A 203 -25.10 -6.15 10.65
C THR A 203 -23.80 -6.95 10.87
N THR A 204 -22.67 -6.54 10.32
CA THR A 204 -21.38 -7.27 10.48
C THR A 204 -20.19 -6.39 10.84
N GLY A 205 -20.34 -5.08 10.91
CA GLY A 205 -19.26 -4.16 11.35
C GLY A 205 -18.07 -3.98 10.41
N GLU A 206 -18.10 -4.52 9.20
CA GLU A 206 -16.96 -4.50 8.29
C GLU A 206 -17.32 -3.89 6.93
N ALA A 207 -16.62 -2.80 6.56
CA ALA A 207 -16.66 -2.21 5.22
C ALA A 207 -15.75 -3.01 4.30
N TYR A 208 -16.29 -3.93 3.48
CA TYR A 208 -15.47 -4.95 2.82
C TYR A 208 -14.83 -4.51 1.50
N HIS A 209 -15.46 -3.70 0.67
CA HIS A 209 -15.11 -3.57 -0.75
C HIS A 209 -14.87 -2.10 -1.21
N GLY A 210 -14.19 -1.30 -0.41
CA GLY A 210 -14.07 0.14 -0.65
C GLY A 210 -13.25 0.52 -1.90
N GLY A 211 -12.17 -0.20 -2.21
CA GLY A 211 -11.30 0.11 -3.33
C GLY A 211 -11.81 -0.43 -4.67
N ILE A 212 -11.20 -1.53 -5.11
CA ILE A 212 -11.55 -2.24 -6.34
C ILE A 212 -12.25 -3.54 -6.00
N TYR A 213 -13.42 -3.76 -6.58
CA TYR A 213 -14.07 -5.06 -6.57
C TYR A 213 -14.13 -5.61 -7.99
N ALA A 214 -13.49 -6.76 -8.19
CA ALA A 214 -13.47 -7.42 -9.49
C ALA A 214 -14.23 -8.74 -9.40
N PHE A 215 -15.29 -8.81 -10.17
CA PHE A 215 -16.16 -9.97 -10.27
C PHE A 215 -16.11 -10.50 -11.71
N GLY A 216 -15.22 -11.45 -11.97
CA GLY A 216 -15.04 -12.00 -13.31
C GLY A 216 -16.33 -12.59 -13.90
N PRO A 217 -16.40 -12.78 -15.22
CA PRO A 217 -17.62 -13.12 -15.92
C PRO A 217 -18.20 -14.45 -15.45
N MET A 218 -19.51 -14.46 -15.18
CA MET A 218 -20.27 -15.67 -14.86
C MET A 218 -20.67 -16.48 -16.10
N ALA A 219 -20.56 -15.89 -17.30
CA ALA A 219 -20.92 -16.54 -18.55
C ALA A 219 -19.93 -17.64 -18.92
N LYS A 220 -20.44 -18.68 -19.60
CA LYS A 220 -19.61 -19.74 -20.20
C LYS A 220 -18.72 -19.14 -21.30
N GLY A 221 -17.49 -18.82 -20.98
CA GLY A 221 -16.46 -18.34 -21.90
C GLY A 221 -15.13 -18.18 -21.17
N ASP A 222 -14.05 -18.08 -21.93
CA ASP A 222 -12.69 -17.93 -21.40
C ASP A 222 -12.31 -16.47 -21.05
N THR A 223 -13.29 -15.55 -21.06
CA THR A 223 -13.07 -14.16 -20.67
C THR A 223 -12.80 -14.09 -19.17
N THR A 224 -11.78 -13.40 -18.79
CA THR A 224 -11.38 -13.15 -17.40
C THR A 224 -11.35 -11.65 -17.19
N GLY A 225 -11.86 -11.17 -16.04
CA GLY A 225 -11.59 -9.82 -15.61
C GLY A 225 -10.07 -9.61 -15.45
N VAL A 226 -9.52 -8.54 -15.98
CA VAL A 226 -8.08 -8.28 -15.95
C VAL A 226 -7.80 -6.98 -15.23
N ILE A 227 -6.94 -7.03 -14.23
CA ILE A 227 -6.38 -5.84 -13.55
C ILE A 227 -4.87 -5.83 -13.81
N THR A 228 -4.36 -4.74 -14.38
CA THR A 228 -2.93 -4.53 -14.60
C THR A 228 -2.47 -3.29 -13.83
N LEU A 229 -1.53 -3.47 -12.91
CA LEU A 229 -0.96 -2.38 -12.12
C LEU A 229 0.51 -2.25 -12.47
N THR A 230 0.89 -1.13 -13.08
CA THR A 230 2.29 -0.78 -13.40
C THR A 230 2.77 0.44 -12.63
N GLY A 231 1.83 1.18 -12.02
CA GLY A 231 2.06 2.37 -11.20
C GLY A 231 0.81 2.76 -10.44
N GLY A 232 0.80 3.98 -9.91
CA GLY A 232 -0.33 4.55 -9.18
C GLY A 232 -0.42 4.13 -7.71
N LEU A 233 -1.46 4.61 -7.02
CA LEU A 233 -1.66 4.45 -5.59
C LEU A 233 -3.08 3.98 -5.28
N ILE A 234 -3.22 2.87 -4.53
CA ILE A 234 -4.50 2.39 -3.98
C ILE A 234 -4.36 2.40 -2.45
N LYS A 235 -5.13 3.26 -1.75
CA LYS A 235 -4.94 3.47 -0.31
C LYS A 235 -6.22 3.93 0.39
N ASN A 236 -6.36 3.57 1.65
CA ASN A 236 -7.46 4.04 2.52
C ASN A 236 -8.87 3.74 1.97
N ASN A 237 -9.06 2.56 1.39
CA ASN A 237 -10.30 2.14 0.73
C ASN A 237 -11.11 1.12 1.57
N GLY A 238 -11.16 1.28 2.88
CA GLY A 238 -11.77 0.30 3.76
C GLY A 238 -10.87 -0.93 3.94
N ARG A 239 -11.46 -2.11 4.20
CA ARG A 239 -10.70 -3.35 4.46
C ARG A 239 -9.92 -3.82 3.24
N TYR A 240 -10.60 -3.96 2.11
CA TYR A 240 -9.96 -4.44 0.89
C TYR A 240 -9.56 -3.28 -0.03
N ALA A 241 -8.27 -3.20 -0.31
CA ALA A 241 -7.77 -2.36 -1.41
C ALA A 241 -8.22 -2.93 -2.75
N ILE A 242 -8.14 -4.27 -2.89
CA ILE A 242 -8.63 -5.02 -4.05
C ILE A 242 -9.29 -6.30 -3.55
N ASN A 243 -10.53 -6.54 -3.99
CA ASN A 243 -11.22 -7.81 -3.79
C ASN A 243 -11.53 -8.42 -5.15
N ALA A 244 -10.84 -9.50 -5.49
CA ALA A 244 -11.04 -10.21 -6.75
C ALA A 244 -11.74 -11.55 -6.49
N VAL A 245 -12.89 -11.72 -7.14
CA VAL A 245 -13.70 -12.93 -7.06
C VAL A 245 -13.98 -13.47 -8.46
N TYR A 246 -14.13 -14.76 -8.60
CA TYR A 246 -14.27 -15.47 -9.89
C TYR A 246 -13.22 -15.04 -10.93
N LYS A 247 -12.74 -15.89 -11.71
CA LYS A 247 -11.86 -15.76 -12.91
C LYS A 247 -11.19 -14.38 -13.15
N THR A 248 -10.74 -13.69 -12.11
CA THR A 248 -10.02 -12.42 -12.24
C THR A 248 -8.52 -12.67 -12.24
N THR A 249 -7.80 -12.04 -13.16
CA THR A 249 -6.34 -12.05 -13.18
C THR A 249 -5.79 -10.67 -12.84
N ILE A 250 -4.89 -10.61 -11.89
CA ILE A 250 -4.17 -9.40 -11.51
C ILE A 250 -2.72 -9.52 -12.00
N TYR A 251 -2.29 -8.60 -12.84
CA TYR A 251 -0.90 -8.41 -13.23
C TYR A 251 -0.30 -7.29 -12.36
N ALA A 252 0.54 -7.69 -11.42
CA ALA A 252 1.11 -6.80 -10.44
C ALA A 252 2.56 -6.48 -10.81
N ASN A 253 2.75 -5.41 -11.59
CA ASN A 253 4.04 -5.02 -12.14
C ASN A 253 4.59 -3.72 -11.56
N GLY A 254 3.90 -3.13 -10.59
CA GLY A 254 4.29 -1.89 -9.93
C GLY A 254 3.14 -1.24 -9.20
N GLY A 255 3.33 0.03 -8.78
CA GLY A 255 2.35 0.78 -8.01
C GLY A 255 2.47 0.57 -6.50
N GLU A 256 1.65 1.29 -5.77
CA GLU A 256 1.57 1.22 -4.31
C GLU A 256 0.17 0.80 -3.89
N VAL A 257 0.06 -0.30 -3.13
CA VAL A 257 -1.21 -0.82 -2.62
C VAL A 257 -1.13 -0.93 -1.10
N TYR A 258 -2.02 -0.23 -0.41
CA TYR A 258 -2.14 -0.25 1.04
C TYR A 258 -3.50 -0.82 1.42
N GLY A 259 -3.49 -1.96 2.09
CA GLY A 259 -4.68 -2.69 2.49
C GLY A 259 -4.65 -4.15 2.07
N GLU A 260 -5.77 -4.83 2.25
CA GLU A 260 -5.88 -6.26 1.92
C GLU A 260 -6.20 -6.44 0.43
N VAL A 261 -5.48 -7.35 -0.22
CA VAL A 261 -5.82 -7.87 -1.55
C VAL A 261 -6.39 -9.28 -1.35
N HIS A 262 -7.70 -9.39 -1.47
CA HIS A 262 -8.40 -10.66 -1.32
C HIS A 262 -8.61 -11.33 -2.67
N LEU A 263 -8.25 -12.62 -2.76
CA LEU A 263 -8.41 -13.45 -3.95
C LEU A 263 -9.29 -14.65 -3.62
N SER A 264 -10.46 -14.76 -4.24
CA SER A 264 -11.29 -15.94 -4.12
C SER A 264 -10.87 -17.04 -5.12
N GLN A 265 -11.60 -18.14 -5.10
CA GLN A 265 -11.35 -19.28 -6.03
C GLN A 265 -11.29 -18.85 -7.48
N ALA A 266 -10.39 -19.46 -8.25
CA ALA A 266 -10.13 -19.21 -9.66
C ALA A 266 -9.56 -17.82 -10.04
N CYS A 267 -9.23 -16.99 -9.06
CA CYS A 267 -8.46 -15.76 -9.30
C CYS A 267 -6.96 -16.05 -9.37
N LYS A 268 -6.25 -15.22 -10.12
CA LYS A 268 -4.80 -15.30 -10.28
C LYS A 268 -4.17 -13.95 -10.04
N ILE A 269 -3.00 -13.95 -9.42
CA ILE A 269 -2.12 -12.81 -9.41
C ILE A 269 -0.78 -13.21 -10.04
N THR A 270 -0.26 -12.41 -10.93
CA THR A 270 0.99 -12.71 -11.64
C THR A 270 1.81 -11.44 -11.84
N CYS A 271 3.10 -11.61 -11.92
CA CYS A 271 4.04 -10.56 -12.26
C CYS A 271 4.57 -10.81 -13.67
N LEU A 272 4.57 -9.81 -14.54
CA LEU A 272 5.06 -9.91 -15.91
C LEU A 272 6.57 -9.68 -16.05
N ALA A 273 7.25 -9.24 -14.99
CA ALA A 273 8.66 -8.91 -15.08
C ALA A 273 9.51 -10.15 -15.23
N GLU A 274 10.23 -10.20 -16.32
CA GLU A 274 11.31 -11.15 -16.57
C GLU A 274 12.54 -10.72 -15.74
N ASP A 275 13.17 -11.69 -15.07
CA ASP A 275 14.48 -11.61 -14.43
C ASP A 275 14.71 -10.43 -13.46
N ASN A 276 14.84 -10.76 -12.20
CA ASN A 276 15.43 -10.00 -11.08
C ASN A 276 14.53 -9.60 -9.91
N GLY A 277 13.43 -10.29 -9.66
CA GLY A 277 12.71 -10.12 -8.40
C GLY A 277 12.10 -8.73 -8.24
N ILE A 278 11.10 -8.40 -9.04
CA ILE A 278 10.50 -7.08 -9.01
C ILE A 278 9.39 -7.03 -7.97
N THR A 279 9.42 -6.00 -7.17
CA THR A 279 8.35 -5.61 -6.26
C THR A 279 7.08 -5.36 -7.03
N ALA A 280 6.04 -6.15 -6.78
CA ALA A 280 4.75 -5.97 -7.43
C ALA A 280 3.98 -4.80 -6.82
N PHE A 281 3.94 -4.72 -5.50
CA PHE A 281 3.32 -3.63 -4.78
C PHE A 281 4.28 -3.07 -3.74
N LYS A 282 4.36 -1.75 -3.65
CA LYS A 282 4.94 -1.08 -2.49
C LYS A 282 3.80 -0.71 -1.55
N GLY A 283 3.98 -0.92 -0.25
CA GLY A 283 2.97 -0.57 0.72
C GLY A 283 2.68 -1.70 1.69
N LYS A 284 1.80 -1.43 2.65
CA LYS A 284 1.40 -2.41 3.66
C LYS A 284 0.24 -3.24 3.10
N THR A 285 0.56 -4.30 2.38
CA THR A 285 -0.43 -5.15 1.70
C THR A 285 -0.44 -6.53 2.32
N VAL A 286 -1.63 -7.05 2.59
CA VAL A 286 -1.85 -8.44 3.00
C VAL A 286 -2.66 -9.11 1.91
N ILE A 287 -2.18 -10.23 1.37
CA ILE A 287 -3.00 -11.05 0.48
C ILE A 287 -3.68 -12.13 1.29
N SER A 288 -4.99 -12.23 1.19
CA SER A 288 -5.80 -13.24 1.85
C SER A 288 -6.62 -14.04 0.85
N GLY A 289 -7.05 -15.23 1.24
CA GLY A 289 -7.94 -16.09 0.45
C GLY A 289 -7.39 -17.48 0.19
N ALA A 290 -8.30 -18.44 -0.01
CA ALA A 290 -7.99 -19.87 -0.02
C ALA A 290 -7.31 -20.37 -1.29
N SER A 291 -7.12 -19.55 -2.30
CA SER A 291 -6.70 -20.04 -3.61
C SER A 291 -5.71 -19.13 -4.32
N VAL A 292 -4.53 -19.02 -3.77
CA VAL A 292 -3.36 -18.88 -4.66
C VAL A 292 -3.06 -20.28 -5.19
N VAL A 293 -4.01 -20.84 -5.94
CA VAL A 293 -3.90 -22.19 -6.48
C VAL A 293 -3.66 -22.10 -7.97
N ASN A 294 -2.50 -22.58 -8.38
CA ASN A 294 -2.13 -22.83 -9.77
C ASN A 294 -1.98 -21.60 -10.67
N ALA A 295 -1.31 -20.61 -10.20
CA ALA A 295 -0.42 -19.97 -11.17
C ALA A 295 0.91 -20.70 -11.09
N ASN A 296 1.57 -20.85 -12.19
CA ASN A 296 2.98 -21.04 -12.16
C ASN A 296 3.53 -19.92 -11.26
N HIS A 297 3.75 -20.26 -10.00
CA HIS A 297 4.53 -19.60 -8.97
C HIS A 297 4.16 -18.15 -8.57
N VAL A 298 3.36 -18.08 -7.53
CA VAL A 298 3.26 -16.90 -6.67
C VAL A 298 4.00 -17.23 -5.38
N ASP A 299 5.13 -16.61 -5.17
CA ASP A 299 5.85 -16.64 -3.92
C ASP A 299 5.52 -15.38 -3.12
N TRP A 300 5.22 -15.58 -1.85
CA TRP A 300 4.77 -14.54 -0.95
C TRP A 300 5.94 -13.95 -0.17
N GLY A 301 6.16 -12.66 -0.29
CA GLY A 301 7.11 -11.97 0.58
C GLY A 301 6.49 -10.73 1.17
N LEU A 302 6.36 -10.68 2.49
CA LEU A 302 6.03 -9.47 3.23
C LEU A 302 7.32 -8.79 3.66
N PHE A 303 7.70 -7.73 2.94
CA PHE A 303 8.73 -6.81 3.38
C PHE A 303 8.13 -5.61 4.08
N TYR A 304 8.88 -4.94 4.90
CA TYR A 304 8.53 -3.65 5.46
C TYR A 304 7.99 -2.73 4.38
N GLY A 305 6.66 -2.61 4.38
CA GLY A 305 5.94 -1.73 3.48
C GLY A 305 5.65 -2.26 2.09
N GLY A 306 5.77 -3.57 1.79
CA GLY A 306 5.38 -4.06 0.46
C GLY A 306 5.15 -5.55 0.33
N LEU A 307 4.38 -5.89 -0.68
CA LEU A 307 4.21 -7.23 -1.19
C LEU A 307 5.11 -7.40 -2.40
N TYR A 308 5.90 -8.48 -2.40
CA TYR A 308 6.76 -8.85 -3.50
C TYR A 308 6.21 -10.14 -4.14
N ILE A 309 5.97 -10.11 -5.43
CA ILE A 309 5.59 -11.26 -6.22
C ILE A 309 6.69 -11.50 -7.24
N TYR A 310 7.27 -12.69 -7.19
CA TYR A 310 8.31 -13.09 -8.11
C TYR A 310 7.71 -13.96 -9.20
N GLY A 311 7.94 -13.62 -10.45
CA GLY A 311 7.55 -14.43 -11.58
C GLY A 311 8.49 -15.64 -11.77
N ASN A 312 7.92 -16.79 -12.12
CA ASN A 312 8.64 -17.94 -12.67
C ASN A 312 9.59 -18.74 -11.79
N THR A 313 9.28 -19.02 -10.53
CA THR A 313 10.07 -19.98 -9.75
C THR A 313 9.25 -21.17 -9.27
N THR A 314 9.67 -22.36 -9.67
CA THR A 314 9.24 -23.63 -9.07
C THR A 314 9.89 -23.75 -7.70
N GLY A 315 9.14 -23.46 -6.64
CA GLY A 315 9.57 -23.66 -5.28
C GLY A 315 10.28 -22.44 -4.68
N GLY A 316 9.53 -21.43 -4.25
CA GLY A 316 10.05 -20.37 -3.41
C GLY A 316 10.29 -20.84 -1.99
N SER A 317 11.35 -20.32 -1.39
CA SER A 317 11.71 -20.59 0.00
C SER A 317 11.34 -19.39 0.87
N ILE A 318 10.77 -19.65 2.04
CA ILE A 318 10.34 -18.61 2.99
C ILE A 318 11.46 -18.37 4.00
N VAL A 319 11.92 -17.12 4.10
CA VAL A 319 12.75 -16.65 5.23
C VAL A 319 11.83 -15.95 6.23
N THR A 320 11.68 -16.52 7.40
CA THR A 320 10.95 -15.91 8.50
C THR A 320 11.94 -15.32 9.50
N TYR A 321 11.79 -14.04 9.82
CA TYR A 321 12.60 -13.35 10.83
C TYR A 321 11.79 -13.28 12.13
N LYS A 322 12.41 -13.67 13.25
CA LYS A 322 11.79 -13.60 14.57
C LYS A 322 12.63 -12.80 15.54
N ASP A 323 11.95 -11.97 16.35
CA ASP A 323 12.52 -11.34 17.53
C ASP A 323 11.83 -11.96 18.78
N GLY A 324 12.57 -12.80 19.48
CA GLY A 324 11.98 -13.72 20.45
C GLY A 324 11.02 -14.69 19.76
N ASP A 325 9.81 -14.80 20.31
CA ASP A 325 8.74 -15.65 19.74
C ASP A 325 7.91 -14.94 18.67
N SER A 326 8.07 -13.63 18.54
CA SER A 326 7.29 -12.81 17.63
C SER A 326 7.86 -12.83 16.21
N GLU A 327 6.98 -12.99 15.22
CA GLU A 327 7.35 -12.81 13.82
C GLU A 327 7.61 -11.31 13.56
N TYR A 328 8.85 -11.00 13.15
CA TYR A 328 9.29 -9.64 12.87
C TYR A 328 9.13 -9.28 11.40
N ALA A 329 9.56 -10.17 10.51
CA ALA A 329 9.49 -9.99 9.06
C ALA A 329 9.44 -11.35 8.36
N LYS A 330 9.01 -11.32 7.10
CA LYS A 330 9.02 -12.49 6.21
C LYS A 330 9.51 -12.11 4.83
N GLN A 331 10.33 -12.98 4.21
CA GLN A 331 10.71 -12.91 2.81
C GLN A 331 10.36 -14.21 2.12
N VAL A 332 9.84 -14.13 0.90
CA VAL A 332 9.76 -15.27 0.02
C VAL A 332 10.65 -15.04 -1.17
N LEU A 333 11.52 -15.97 -1.45
CA LEU A 333 12.60 -15.82 -2.40
C LEU A 333 12.67 -17.04 -3.31
N PRO A 334 13.05 -16.87 -4.58
CA PRO A 334 13.39 -17.99 -5.43
C PRO A 334 14.48 -18.84 -4.77
N SER A 335 14.33 -20.18 -4.82
CA SER A 335 15.35 -21.07 -4.27
C SER A 335 16.71 -20.79 -4.89
N GLY A 336 17.74 -20.71 -4.03
CA GLY A 336 19.13 -20.42 -4.44
C GLY A 336 19.47 -18.93 -4.53
N THR A 337 18.55 -18.02 -4.16
CA THR A 337 18.84 -16.57 -4.11
C THR A 337 19.30 -16.11 -2.73
N LEU A 338 19.89 -14.91 -2.67
CA LEU A 338 20.30 -14.27 -1.41
C LEU A 338 19.08 -13.53 -0.79
N ALA A 339 18.94 -13.64 0.54
CA ALA A 339 17.98 -12.84 1.28
C ALA A 339 18.46 -11.39 1.41
N THR A 340 17.51 -10.45 1.50
CA THR A 340 17.82 -9.06 1.82
C THR A 340 17.72 -8.87 3.33
N ARG A 341 18.68 -8.14 3.91
CA ARG A 341 18.66 -7.85 5.34
C ARG A 341 17.46 -6.95 5.67
N PRO A 342 16.56 -7.35 6.59
CA PRO A 342 15.51 -6.46 7.06
C PRO A 342 16.07 -5.34 7.94
N ASP A 343 15.27 -4.32 8.21
CA ASP A 343 15.63 -3.27 9.15
C ASP A 343 15.96 -3.86 10.53
N THR A 344 16.72 -3.11 11.31
CA THR A 344 17.02 -3.51 12.70
C THR A 344 15.75 -3.43 13.54
N PRO A 345 15.44 -4.46 14.35
CA PRO A 345 14.34 -4.38 15.30
C PRO A 345 14.50 -3.21 16.27
N ALA A 346 13.40 -2.79 16.88
CA ALA A 346 13.43 -1.72 17.87
C ALA A 346 14.43 -2.08 19.00
N THR A 347 15.20 -1.08 19.43
CA THR A 347 16.26 -1.31 20.42
C THR A 347 15.70 -1.90 21.73
N THR A 348 16.25 -3.01 22.14
CA THR A 348 16.03 -3.57 23.47
C THR A 348 16.94 -2.83 24.46
N PRO A 349 16.37 -2.20 25.51
CA PRO A 349 17.20 -1.48 26.50
C PRO A 349 18.33 -2.38 27.02
N GLY A 350 19.53 -1.82 27.13
CA GLY A 350 20.69 -2.52 27.63
C GLY A 350 21.32 -3.56 26.69
N CYS A 351 20.81 -3.71 25.46
CA CYS A 351 21.31 -4.68 24.50
C CYS A 351 21.67 -4.01 23.17
N THR A 352 22.62 -4.62 22.46
CA THR A 352 22.99 -4.25 21.10
C THR A 352 22.57 -5.35 20.13
N PHE A 353 21.93 -4.96 19.02
CA PHE A 353 21.54 -5.91 17.98
C PHE A 353 22.76 -6.45 17.24
N GLY A 354 22.97 -7.76 17.32
CA GLY A 354 24.11 -8.48 16.75
C GLY A 354 23.85 -9.10 15.38
N GLY A 355 22.65 -8.90 14.81
CA GLY A 355 22.29 -9.47 13.50
C GLY A 355 21.26 -10.59 13.59
N TRP A 356 21.08 -11.29 12.50
CA TRP A 356 20.13 -12.39 12.35
C TRP A 356 20.87 -13.72 12.29
N ASN A 357 20.48 -14.67 13.11
CA ASN A 357 21.13 -15.97 13.23
C ASN A 357 20.18 -17.11 12.87
N LYS A 358 20.74 -18.21 12.38
CA LYS A 358 20.05 -19.48 12.20
C LYS A 358 19.65 -20.08 13.56
N ALA A 359 18.80 -21.08 13.56
CA ALA A 359 18.37 -21.77 14.79
C ALA A 359 19.51 -22.41 15.56
N ASP A 360 20.61 -22.76 14.92
CA ASP A 360 21.82 -23.30 15.55
C ASP A 360 22.74 -22.22 16.15
N GLY A 361 22.35 -20.95 16.05
CA GLY A 361 23.08 -19.79 16.56
C GLY A 361 24.13 -19.23 15.60
N THR A 362 24.34 -19.83 14.42
CA THR A 362 25.27 -19.28 13.42
C THR A 362 24.68 -18.05 12.75
N ALA A 363 25.53 -17.02 12.52
CA ALA A 363 25.10 -15.80 11.86
C ALA A 363 24.71 -16.08 10.41
N TRP A 364 23.65 -15.41 9.92
CA TRP A 364 23.28 -15.41 8.51
C TRP A 364 24.15 -14.40 7.74
N ASP A 365 24.86 -14.89 6.72
CA ASP A 365 25.64 -14.02 5.84
C ASP A 365 24.84 -13.67 4.58
N TYR A 366 24.36 -12.43 4.52
CA TYR A 366 23.59 -11.90 3.40
C TYR A 366 24.36 -11.80 2.08
N ALA A 367 25.69 -11.92 2.12
CA ALA A 367 26.51 -11.87 0.92
C ALA A 367 26.73 -13.27 0.29
N SER A 368 26.59 -14.33 1.07
CA SER A 368 26.95 -15.69 0.62
C SER A 368 25.88 -16.75 0.89
N ASP A 369 25.08 -16.62 1.97
CA ASP A 369 24.06 -17.62 2.33
C ASP A 369 22.87 -17.55 1.39
N LYS A 370 22.70 -18.59 0.57
CA LYS A 370 21.56 -18.73 -0.34
C LYS A 370 20.40 -19.43 0.34
N VAL A 371 19.21 -18.94 0.09
CA VAL A 371 17.97 -19.51 0.60
C VAL A 371 17.56 -20.66 -0.31
N THR A 372 17.73 -21.90 0.10
CA THR A 372 17.37 -23.11 -0.65
C THR A 372 16.06 -23.74 -0.18
N ASP A 373 15.74 -23.53 1.09
CA ASP A 373 14.58 -24.08 1.79
C ASP A 373 13.96 -23.03 2.70
N ASN A 374 12.77 -23.32 3.25
CA ASN A 374 12.19 -22.48 4.28
C ASN A 374 13.11 -22.40 5.50
N ILE A 375 13.46 -21.18 5.92
CA ILE A 375 14.35 -20.95 7.04
C ILE A 375 13.76 -19.91 8.00
N THR A 376 14.00 -20.09 9.29
CA THR A 376 13.71 -19.07 10.31
C THR A 376 15.03 -18.50 10.83
N LEU A 377 15.15 -17.19 10.81
CA LEU A 377 16.27 -16.43 11.36
C LEU A 377 15.80 -15.68 12.60
N TYR A 378 16.64 -15.69 13.63
CA TYR A 378 16.35 -15.12 14.94
C TYR A 378 17.21 -13.89 15.19
N ALA A 379 16.61 -12.84 15.74
CA ALA A 379 17.33 -11.66 16.19
C ALA A 379 18.33 -12.06 17.30
N LYS A 380 19.59 -11.68 17.12
CA LYS A 380 20.64 -11.88 18.12
C LYS A 380 20.85 -10.58 18.88
N TRP A 381 20.62 -10.61 20.17
CA TRP A 381 20.90 -9.51 21.06
C TRP A 381 22.09 -9.83 21.94
N ALA A 382 23.01 -8.88 22.09
CA ALA A 382 24.13 -8.95 23.01
C ALA A 382 23.92 -7.95 24.15
N ALA A 383 23.99 -8.41 25.37
CA ALA A 383 23.91 -7.52 26.53
C ALA A 383 25.13 -6.57 26.52
N ASN A 384 24.87 -5.29 26.74
CA ASN A 384 25.94 -4.31 26.90
C ASN A 384 26.48 -4.37 28.33
N THR A 385 27.75 -4.03 28.48
CA THR A 385 28.41 -3.99 29.77
C THR A 385 28.29 -2.60 30.39
N TYR A 386 27.92 -2.54 31.66
CA TYR A 386 27.79 -1.29 32.43
C TYR A 386 28.59 -1.35 33.71
N THR A 387 28.85 -0.18 34.32
CA THR A 387 29.69 -0.06 35.51
C THR A 387 28.95 0.73 36.60
N ILE A 388 28.98 0.19 37.81
CA ILE A 388 28.61 0.89 39.04
C ILE A 388 29.88 1.28 39.76
N THR A 389 30.04 2.58 40.00
CA THR A 389 31.17 3.17 40.75
C THR A 389 30.68 3.61 42.13
N PHE A 390 31.51 3.46 43.13
CA PHE A 390 31.18 3.81 44.51
C PHE A 390 32.02 5.00 44.98
N ASP A 391 31.37 6.13 45.30
CA ASP A 391 32.02 7.23 46.01
C ASP A 391 31.86 7.02 47.52
N THR A 392 32.94 6.61 48.17
CA THR A 392 32.93 6.32 49.61
C THR A 392 33.06 7.53 50.51
N ALA A 393 33.08 8.74 49.92
CA ALA A 393 33.21 10.03 50.65
C ALA A 393 34.37 10.03 51.64
N GLY A 394 35.52 9.43 51.27
CA GLY A 394 36.73 9.34 52.11
C GLY A 394 36.76 8.13 53.06
N GLY A 395 35.89 7.15 52.84
CA GLY A 395 36.03 5.81 53.43
C GLY A 395 36.99 4.90 52.65
N SER A 396 37.07 3.62 53.05
CA SER A 396 37.86 2.63 52.33
C SER A 396 37.34 2.49 50.90
N GLU A 397 38.29 2.36 49.95
CA GLU A 397 37.96 2.21 48.53
C GLU A 397 37.19 0.93 48.27
N ILE A 398 36.17 1.04 47.40
CA ILE A 398 35.39 -0.08 46.88
C ILE A 398 35.60 -0.13 45.37
N ALA A 399 35.98 -1.33 44.88
CA ALA A 399 36.17 -1.52 43.44
C ALA A 399 34.85 -1.38 42.67
N PRO A 400 34.86 -0.74 41.51
CA PRO A 400 33.71 -0.68 40.65
C PRO A 400 33.20 -2.09 40.25
N ILE A 401 31.89 -2.24 40.10
CA ILE A 401 31.26 -3.48 39.59
C ILE A 401 30.97 -3.26 38.12
N THR A 402 31.65 -4.02 37.26
CA THR A 402 31.44 -3.97 35.81
C THR A 402 30.90 -5.33 35.35
N GLN A 403 29.68 -5.35 34.81
CA GLN A 403 28.98 -6.56 34.41
C GLN A 403 28.04 -6.29 33.25
N ASP A 404 27.58 -7.35 32.62
CA ASP A 404 26.61 -7.26 31.54
C ASP A 404 25.23 -6.92 32.08
N TYR A 405 24.46 -6.16 31.29
CA TYR A 405 23.09 -5.80 31.59
C TYR A 405 22.24 -6.99 32.05
N GLY A 406 21.47 -6.79 33.12
CA GLY A 406 20.57 -7.79 33.69
C GLY A 406 21.24 -8.87 34.54
N THR A 407 22.57 -8.89 34.64
CA THR A 407 23.26 -9.84 35.53
C THR A 407 23.07 -9.46 37.01
N VAL A 408 23.00 -10.46 37.88
CA VAL A 408 22.79 -10.26 39.32
C VAL A 408 24.01 -9.57 39.92
N ILE A 409 23.78 -8.51 40.67
CA ILE A 409 24.79 -7.78 41.41
C ILE A 409 24.90 -8.34 42.81
N THR A 410 26.14 -8.60 43.25
CA THR A 410 26.45 -8.83 44.64
C THR A 410 26.92 -7.52 45.26
N ALA A 411 26.13 -7.00 46.20
CA ALA A 411 26.49 -5.77 46.89
C ALA A 411 27.85 -5.89 47.61
N PRO A 412 28.72 -4.87 47.50
CA PRO A 412 30.01 -4.92 48.18
C PRO A 412 29.85 -4.76 49.70
N GLU A 413 30.86 -5.09 50.43
CA GLU A 413 30.92 -4.83 51.87
C GLU A 413 30.89 -3.32 52.14
N ALA A 414 30.31 -2.91 53.28
CA ALA A 414 30.24 -1.54 53.66
C ALA A 414 31.64 -0.91 53.82
N PRO A 415 31.88 0.31 53.32
CA PRO A 415 33.17 0.99 53.49
C PRO A 415 33.40 1.35 54.96
N THR A 416 34.63 1.35 55.37
CA THR A 416 35.05 1.76 56.72
C THR A 416 35.74 3.10 56.65
N ARG A 417 35.47 3.95 57.70
CA ARG A 417 36.12 5.26 57.88
C ARG A 417 36.34 5.50 59.38
N GLU A 418 37.57 5.83 59.76
CA GLU A 418 37.89 6.05 61.15
C GLU A 418 37.03 7.21 61.74
N GLY A 419 36.39 6.94 62.88
CA GLY A 419 35.49 7.89 63.55
C GLY A 419 34.08 8.04 62.95
N TYR A 420 33.71 7.24 62.00
CA TYR A 420 32.39 7.29 61.34
C TYR A 420 31.74 5.90 61.29
N THR A 421 30.41 5.91 61.28
CA THR A 421 29.59 4.70 61.05
C THR A 421 28.94 4.81 59.68
N PHE A 422 29.07 3.78 58.83
CA PHE A 422 28.37 3.73 57.56
C PHE A 422 26.85 3.54 57.78
N ILE A 423 26.03 4.39 57.21
CA ILE A 423 24.57 4.39 57.35
C ILE A 423 23.85 3.97 56.07
N GLY A 424 24.55 3.80 54.94
CA GLY A 424 24.00 3.42 53.66
C GLY A 424 24.53 4.27 52.53
N TRP A 425 24.17 3.88 51.33
CA TRP A 425 24.41 4.62 50.08
C TRP A 425 23.27 5.64 49.88
N ASP A 426 23.51 6.71 49.17
CA ASP A 426 22.51 7.72 48.77
C ASP A 426 21.55 7.17 47.70
N LYS A 427 22.04 6.22 46.87
CA LYS A 427 21.24 5.47 45.92
C LYS A 427 21.24 3.98 46.30
N GLU A 428 20.10 3.33 46.13
CA GLU A 428 19.99 1.90 46.34
C GLU A 428 20.82 1.13 45.26
N ILE A 429 21.60 0.16 45.69
CA ILE A 429 22.31 -0.73 44.77
C ILE A 429 21.28 -1.63 44.11
N PRO A 430 21.14 -1.60 42.78
CA PRO A 430 20.14 -2.43 42.12
C PRO A 430 20.50 -3.91 42.24
N THR A 431 19.48 -4.77 42.21
CA THR A 431 19.68 -6.22 42.31
C THR A 431 20.27 -6.82 41.03
N THR A 432 20.12 -6.15 39.90
CA THR A 432 20.67 -6.52 38.61
C THR A 432 21.29 -5.31 37.92
N MET A 433 22.30 -5.54 37.06
CA MET A 433 22.98 -4.45 36.34
C MET A 433 22.01 -3.66 35.46
N PRO A 434 21.85 -2.35 35.70
CA PRO A 434 20.94 -1.49 34.93
C PRO A 434 21.48 -1.23 33.53
N ALA A 435 20.65 -0.66 32.65
CA ALA A 435 21.03 -0.28 31.28
C ALA A 435 21.76 1.06 31.19
N GLU A 436 22.44 1.47 32.26
CA GLU A 436 23.22 2.73 32.37
C GLU A 436 24.34 2.58 33.40
N ASN A 437 25.35 3.40 33.28
CA ASN A 437 26.39 3.50 34.33
C ASN A 437 25.83 4.27 35.52
N MET A 438 26.19 3.84 36.74
CA MET A 438 25.80 4.49 38.00
C MET A 438 27.03 4.92 38.82
N THR A 439 26.83 5.98 39.58
CA THR A 439 27.75 6.37 40.65
C THR A 439 26.94 6.73 41.89
#